data_00c6756024d0f71b56dbb7b15528ef5b
#
_entry.id   00c6756024d0f71b56dbb7b15528ef5b
#
_cell.length_a   1.000
_cell.length_b   1.000
_cell.length_c   1.000
_cell.angle_alpha   90.00
_cell.angle_beta   90.00
_cell.angle_gamma   90.00
#
_symmetry.space_group_name_H-M   'P 1'
#
loop_
_entity.id
_entity.type
_entity.pdbx_description
1 polymer ?
#
loop_
_entity_poly.entity_id
_entity_poly.type
_entity_poly.pdbx_seq_one_letter_code
_entity_poly.pdbx_strand_id
1 'polypeptide(L)'
;MVVLRRLLTLLVTLAFGFGVIAIAPASAQERHIEASLAFETRTPKPGESVTLAIRMTPESGWHGYWTNPGAAGLPVEADWDVPAGVTVSSLRHPAPHLLDVQGIASYVHDGPFTLLATIKVPRSFAQETALPVEVALSWLVCSDTLCVPERATLSAKLEVGSGAPDAAGARIVAAAQRAMPKPLGGMTLTRDGQDWVFSSPSVAKGNYRLFPEQEGWFDAAAQQTVSRNGDRVSLRVPAEGAAPANVFRGVLASGTKSYLASARPVASSLSVVQAPTQSTDLSGDETRARPEQTPSPAMVETVAGTESAVADPSPAQAVSGDVLRIALMGALLGGLLLNLMPCVFPILSLKALSLAKSGGDPRAARVEGAGYAAG
;
A
#
# COMPACT_ATOMS: atom_id res chain seq x y z
N MET A 1 65.11 -4.90 -30.49
CA MET A 1 64.38 -3.62 -30.66
C MET A 1 63.07 -3.76 -31.43
N VAL A 2 62.97 -4.59 -32.47
CA VAL A 2 61.75 -4.74 -33.29
C VAL A 2 60.58 -5.37 -32.55
N VAL A 3 60.80 -6.37 -31.69
CA VAL A 3 59.79 -7.07 -30.90
C VAL A 3 59.15 -6.16 -29.83
N LEU A 4 59.94 -5.34 -29.16
CA LEU A 4 59.49 -4.38 -28.17
C LEU A 4 58.62 -3.29 -28.79
N ARG A 5 58.92 -2.85 -29.99
CA ARG A 5 58.17 -1.84 -30.73
C ARG A 5 56.79 -2.38 -31.19
N ARG A 6 56.73 -3.67 -31.59
CA ARG A 6 55.44 -4.34 -31.93
C ARG A 6 54.56 -4.60 -30.71
N LEU A 7 55.11 -4.93 -29.57
CA LEU A 7 54.36 -5.08 -28.31
C LEU A 7 53.78 -3.72 -27.85
N LEU A 8 54.55 -2.64 -27.96
CA LEU A 8 54.11 -1.30 -27.57
C LEU A 8 53.00 -0.79 -28.49
N THR A 9 53.06 -1.04 -29.80
CA THR A 9 51.97 -0.70 -30.74
C THR A 9 50.71 -1.51 -30.49
N LEU A 10 50.81 -2.79 -30.13
CA LEU A 10 49.66 -3.63 -29.80
C LEU A 10 48.98 -3.17 -28.52
N LEU A 11 49.75 -2.77 -27.49
CA LEU A 11 49.25 -2.23 -26.23
C LEU A 11 48.54 -0.87 -26.41
N VAL A 12 49.06 0.00 -27.29
CA VAL A 12 48.48 1.31 -27.59
C VAL A 12 47.17 1.15 -28.39
N THR A 13 47.11 0.21 -29.34
CA THR A 13 45.89 -0.07 -30.09
C THR A 13 44.81 -0.72 -29.23
N LEU A 14 45.20 -1.58 -28.26
CA LEU A 14 44.25 -2.17 -27.29
C LEU A 14 43.73 -1.13 -26.30
N ALA A 15 44.55 -0.17 -25.86
CA ALA A 15 44.12 0.94 -24.98
C ALA A 15 43.20 1.95 -25.67
N PHE A 16 43.35 2.18 -26.97
CA PHE A 16 42.51 3.08 -27.75
C PHE A 16 41.16 2.42 -28.17
N GLY A 17 41.12 1.08 -28.25
CA GLY A 17 39.90 0.33 -28.61
C GLY A 17 38.86 0.26 -27.46
N PHE A 18 39.21 0.56 -26.21
CA PHE A 18 38.30 0.51 -25.05
C PHE A 18 37.65 1.85 -24.67
N GLY A 19 37.87 2.91 -25.45
CA GLY A 19 37.57 4.30 -25.09
C GLY A 19 36.24 4.86 -25.57
N VAL A 20 35.37 4.12 -26.23
CA VAL A 20 34.03 4.61 -26.62
C VAL A 20 32.98 3.77 -25.91
N ILE A 21 32.87 3.93 -24.60
CA ILE A 21 31.62 3.63 -23.91
C ILE A 21 30.63 4.68 -24.42
N ALA A 22 29.82 4.32 -25.42
CA ALA A 22 28.70 5.11 -25.82
C ALA A 22 27.79 5.24 -24.59
N ILE A 23 27.82 6.41 -23.94
CA ILE A 23 26.83 6.82 -22.97
C ILE A 23 25.53 6.88 -23.79
N ALA A 24 24.78 5.77 -23.80
CA ALA A 24 23.43 5.78 -24.33
C ALA A 24 22.68 6.89 -23.56
N PRO A 25 22.01 7.81 -24.25
CA PRO A 25 21.15 8.77 -23.56
C PRO A 25 20.21 7.94 -22.69
N ALA A 26 20.14 8.26 -21.39
CA ALA A 26 19.15 7.68 -20.52
C ALA A 26 17.80 7.94 -21.21
N SER A 27 17.19 6.87 -21.71
CA SER A 27 15.87 6.95 -22.31
C SER A 27 15.00 7.62 -21.26
N ALA A 28 14.44 8.79 -21.58
CA ALA A 28 13.44 9.40 -20.72
C ALA A 28 12.37 8.33 -20.52
N GLN A 29 12.23 7.84 -19.31
CA GLN A 29 11.22 6.82 -19.00
C GLN A 29 9.88 7.41 -19.40
N GLU A 30 9.18 6.74 -20.31
CA GLU A 30 7.85 7.14 -20.74
C GLU A 30 6.97 7.26 -19.50
N ARG A 31 6.32 8.40 -19.33
CA ARG A 31 5.56 8.71 -18.13
C ARG A 31 4.08 8.72 -18.49
N HIS A 32 3.31 7.91 -17.79
CA HIS A 32 1.87 7.74 -18.03
C HIS A 32 1.00 8.59 -17.11
N ILE A 33 1.59 9.20 -16.06
CA ILE A 33 0.93 10.25 -15.27
C ILE A 33 1.78 11.50 -15.26
N GLU A 34 1.23 12.59 -15.81
CA GLU A 34 1.82 13.91 -15.67
C GLU A 34 1.46 14.53 -14.32
N ALA A 35 2.48 14.97 -13.55
CA ALA A 35 2.30 15.60 -12.26
C ALA A 35 2.71 17.08 -12.29
N SER A 36 1.95 17.95 -11.62
CA SER A 36 2.27 19.38 -11.53
C SER A 36 1.79 20.00 -10.21
N LEU A 37 2.50 21.07 -9.74
CA LEU A 37 2.16 21.82 -8.53
C LEU A 37 1.35 23.07 -8.86
N ALA A 38 0.37 23.37 -8.00
CA ALA A 38 -0.30 24.66 -7.95
C ALA A 38 -0.49 25.10 -6.50
N PHE A 39 -0.46 26.40 -6.24
CA PHE A 39 -0.55 26.98 -4.92
C PHE A 39 -1.69 28.00 -4.87
N GLU A 40 -2.40 28.06 -3.75
CA GLU A 40 -3.44 29.05 -3.51
C GLU A 40 -2.85 30.47 -3.53
N THR A 41 -1.66 30.63 -2.98
CA THR A 41 -0.83 31.85 -3.06
C THR A 41 0.64 31.49 -3.23
N ARG A 42 1.39 32.33 -3.92
CA ARG A 42 2.85 32.22 -4.01
C ARG A 42 3.56 33.18 -3.04
N THR A 43 2.80 34.03 -2.36
CA THR A 43 3.32 35.01 -1.41
C THR A 43 2.64 34.89 -0.03
N PRO A 44 2.77 33.70 0.65
CA PRO A 44 2.11 33.46 1.94
C PRO A 44 2.58 34.46 3.01
N LYS A 45 1.68 34.80 3.95
CA LYS A 45 2.02 35.61 5.11
C LYS A 45 2.79 34.80 6.16
N PRO A 46 3.60 35.43 7.00
CA PRO A 46 4.15 34.79 8.19
C PRO A 46 3.05 34.20 9.07
N GLY A 47 3.18 32.91 9.41
CA GLY A 47 2.22 32.16 10.22
C GLY A 47 1.00 31.63 9.44
N GLU A 48 0.89 31.89 8.17
CA GLU A 48 -0.21 31.42 7.32
C GLU A 48 -0.10 29.92 6.99
N SER A 49 -1.27 29.29 6.79
CA SER A 49 -1.37 27.96 6.23
C SER A 49 -1.91 28.06 4.81
N VAL A 50 -1.13 27.63 3.84
CA VAL A 50 -1.43 27.73 2.42
C VAL A 50 -1.76 26.35 1.85
N THR A 51 -2.84 26.24 1.09
CA THR A 51 -3.17 25.03 0.37
C THR A 51 -2.37 24.94 -0.92
N LEU A 52 -1.73 23.79 -1.12
CA LEU A 52 -1.15 23.41 -2.40
C LEU A 52 -1.92 22.25 -3.01
N ALA A 53 -1.87 22.15 -4.32
CA ALA A 53 -2.46 21.10 -5.11
C ALA A 53 -1.37 20.40 -5.94
N ILE A 54 -1.38 19.06 -5.92
CA ILE A 54 -0.62 18.22 -6.85
C ILE A 54 -1.64 17.67 -7.85
N ARG A 55 -1.56 18.15 -9.08
CA ARG A 55 -2.41 17.64 -10.16
C ARG A 55 -1.74 16.42 -10.75
N MET A 56 -2.50 15.35 -10.89
CA MET A 56 -2.10 14.09 -11.50
C MET A 56 -3.00 13.87 -12.72
N THR A 57 -2.40 13.74 -13.89
CA THR A 57 -3.13 13.60 -15.16
C THR A 57 -2.69 12.29 -15.82
N PRO A 58 -3.40 11.18 -15.57
CA PRO A 58 -3.16 9.92 -16.25
C PRO A 58 -3.44 10.03 -17.75
N GLU A 59 -2.66 9.34 -18.57
CA GLU A 59 -2.96 9.08 -19.95
C GLU A 59 -4.21 8.20 -20.08
N SER A 60 -4.86 8.24 -21.25
CA SER A 60 -6.03 7.41 -21.51
C SER A 60 -5.71 5.92 -21.37
N GLY A 61 -6.51 5.19 -20.60
CA GLY A 61 -6.30 3.77 -20.31
C GLY A 61 -5.32 3.48 -19.16
N TRP A 62 -4.81 4.53 -18.52
CA TRP A 62 -3.98 4.41 -17.33
C TRP A 62 -4.70 4.98 -16.09
N HIS A 63 -4.39 4.41 -14.91
CA HIS A 63 -4.96 4.85 -13.64
C HIS A 63 -3.91 4.91 -12.54
N GLY A 64 -4.11 5.85 -11.64
CA GLY A 64 -3.37 5.95 -10.38
C GLY A 64 -4.19 5.38 -9.22
N TYR A 65 -3.56 5.20 -8.06
CA TYR A 65 -4.17 4.57 -6.90
C TYR A 65 -4.56 5.57 -5.82
N TRP A 66 -5.59 5.22 -5.08
CA TRP A 66 -6.02 5.95 -3.90
C TRP A 66 -5.08 5.66 -2.71
N THR A 67 -5.27 6.35 -1.58
CA THR A 67 -4.42 6.18 -0.38
C THR A 67 -4.38 4.74 0.15
N ASN A 68 -5.49 4.01 0.07
CA ASN A 68 -5.53 2.56 0.19
C ASN A 68 -5.81 2.01 -1.21
N PRO A 69 -4.89 1.29 -1.83
CA PRO A 69 -5.06 0.83 -3.21
C PRO A 69 -6.05 -0.34 -3.35
N GLY A 70 -6.48 -0.97 -2.25
CA GLY A 70 -7.27 -2.19 -2.28
C GLY A 70 -6.40 -3.44 -2.45
N ALA A 71 -6.79 -4.36 -3.33
CA ALA A 71 -6.09 -5.64 -3.49
C ALA A 71 -4.73 -5.53 -4.17
N ALA A 72 -4.48 -4.48 -4.94
CA ALA A 72 -3.21 -4.25 -5.63
C ALA A 72 -2.98 -2.76 -5.90
N GLY A 73 -1.70 -2.35 -6.02
CA GLY A 73 -1.29 -1.00 -6.36
C GLY A 73 -0.45 -0.34 -5.28
N LEU A 74 0.05 0.86 -5.58
CA LEU A 74 0.77 1.72 -4.63
C LEU A 74 0.25 3.15 -4.76
N PRO A 75 -0.09 3.81 -3.65
CA PRO A 75 -0.55 5.19 -3.66
C PRO A 75 0.57 6.17 -4.06
N VAL A 76 0.20 7.43 -4.23
CA VAL A 76 1.19 8.51 -4.36
C VAL A 76 1.83 8.77 -3.01
N GLU A 77 3.15 8.61 -2.96
CA GLU A 77 3.98 9.02 -1.82
C GLU A 77 4.66 10.35 -2.14
N ALA A 78 4.86 11.18 -1.13
CA ALA A 78 5.46 12.51 -1.26
C ALA A 78 6.51 12.71 -0.18
N ASP A 79 7.75 12.93 -0.60
CA ASP A 79 8.86 13.32 0.25
C ASP A 79 9.17 14.81 0.01
N TRP A 80 9.06 15.62 1.07
CA TRP A 80 9.10 17.07 0.99
C TRP A 80 10.44 17.62 1.44
N ASP A 81 11.09 18.39 0.58
CA ASP A 81 12.21 19.25 0.95
C ASP A 81 11.73 20.70 1.04
N VAL A 82 11.69 21.20 2.28
CA VAL A 82 11.21 22.54 2.61
C VAL A 82 12.11 23.19 3.66
N PRO A 83 12.18 24.51 3.74
CA PRO A 83 13.01 25.20 4.74
C PRO A 83 12.68 24.82 6.18
N ALA A 84 13.70 24.87 7.04
CA ALA A 84 13.56 24.52 8.45
C ALA A 84 12.41 25.30 9.13
N GLY A 85 11.56 24.59 9.86
CA GLY A 85 10.38 25.12 10.53
C GLY A 85 9.11 25.16 9.68
N VAL A 86 9.20 25.03 8.36
CA VAL A 86 8.04 24.81 7.49
C VAL A 86 7.55 23.37 7.68
N THR A 87 6.24 23.17 7.71
CA THR A 87 5.64 21.84 7.80
C THR A 87 4.64 21.64 6.68
N VAL A 88 4.58 20.43 6.14
CA VAL A 88 3.60 20.05 5.13
C VAL A 88 2.72 18.93 5.69
N SER A 89 1.41 19.03 5.49
CA SER A 89 0.47 17.99 5.92
C SER A 89 0.58 16.75 5.02
N SER A 90 0.03 15.62 5.48
CA SER A 90 -0.24 14.47 4.62
C SER A 90 -1.13 14.86 3.43
N LEU A 91 -1.02 14.09 2.35
CA LEU A 91 -1.86 14.26 1.15
C LEU A 91 -3.32 13.90 1.46
N ARG A 92 -4.23 14.72 0.96
CA ARG A 92 -5.67 14.44 0.94
C ARG A 92 -6.08 14.06 -0.46
N HIS A 93 -6.82 12.99 -0.57
CA HIS A 93 -7.25 12.41 -1.84
C HIS A 93 -8.73 12.71 -2.09
N PRO A 94 -9.15 12.94 -3.35
CA PRO A 94 -10.56 12.84 -3.72
C PRO A 94 -11.08 11.41 -3.53
N ALA A 95 -12.38 11.21 -3.62
CA ALA A 95 -12.95 9.87 -3.51
C ALA A 95 -12.48 8.98 -4.67
N PRO A 96 -12.10 7.72 -4.41
CA PRO A 96 -11.79 6.75 -5.44
C PRO A 96 -13.05 6.15 -6.06
N HIS A 97 -12.88 5.33 -7.07
CA HIS A 97 -13.87 4.34 -7.49
C HIS A 97 -13.23 2.94 -7.46
N LEU A 98 -14.09 1.93 -7.53
CA LEU A 98 -13.66 0.54 -7.60
C LEU A 98 -13.39 0.19 -9.06
N LEU A 99 -12.20 -0.32 -9.32
CA LEU A 99 -11.82 -0.98 -10.55
C LEU A 99 -11.60 -2.47 -10.26
N ASP A 100 -12.29 -3.34 -10.96
CA ASP A 100 -12.08 -4.79 -10.88
C ASP A 100 -11.54 -5.27 -12.22
N VAL A 101 -10.31 -5.77 -12.19
CA VAL A 101 -9.65 -6.38 -13.35
C VAL A 101 -9.38 -7.83 -13.00
N GLN A 102 -10.12 -8.75 -13.62
CA GLN A 102 -9.97 -10.21 -13.45
C GLN A 102 -10.06 -10.67 -11.96
N GLY A 103 -10.91 -10.03 -11.16
CA GLY A 103 -11.09 -10.34 -9.74
C GLY A 103 -10.13 -9.61 -8.80
N ILE A 104 -9.22 -8.79 -9.33
CA ILE A 104 -8.37 -7.90 -8.54
C ILE A 104 -9.07 -6.56 -8.37
N ALA A 105 -9.66 -6.35 -7.20
CA ALA A 105 -10.44 -5.15 -6.90
C ALA A 105 -9.53 -4.06 -6.32
N SER A 106 -9.38 -2.95 -7.02
CA SER A 106 -8.52 -1.83 -6.63
C SER A 106 -9.30 -0.53 -6.51
N TYR A 107 -8.83 0.36 -5.65
CA TYR A 107 -9.37 1.70 -5.46
C TYR A 107 -8.50 2.69 -6.22
N VAL A 108 -9.05 3.26 -7.28
CA VAL A 108 -8.27 3.99 -8.30
C VAL A 108 -8.87 5.34 -8.69
N HIS A 109 -8.05 6.10 -9.42
CA HIS A 109 -8.43 7.28 -10.19
C HIS A 109 -8.07 7.03 -11.66
N ASP A 110 -9.05 6.83 -12.53
CA ASP A 110 -8.90 6.53 -13.97
C ASP A 110 -8.93 7.77 -14.87
N GLY A 111 -8.98 8.96 -14.28
CA GLY A 111 -8.92 10.23 -14.96
C GLY A 111 -8.12 11.26 -14.16
N PRO A 112 -8.07 12.53 -14.59
CA PRO A 112 -7.36 13.57 -13.86
C PRO A 112 -7.87 13.72 -12.44
N PHE A 113 -6.97 13.68 -11.46
CA PHE A 113 -7.26 13.89 -10.06
C PHE A 113 -6.29 14.88 -9.43
N THR A 114 -6.67 15.44 -8.29
CA THR A 114 -5.83 16.43 -7.61
C THR A 114 -5.75 16.11 -6.13
N LEU A 115 -4.52 15.94 -5.66
CA LEU A 115 -4.20 15.77 -4.25
C LEU A 115 -4.01 17.15 -3.62
N LEU A 116 -4.42 17.29 -2.36
CA LEU A 116 -4.24 18.54 -1.61
C LEU A 116 -3.34 18.31 -0.41
N ALA A 117 -2.44 19.26 -0.14
CA ALA A 117 -1.71 19.35 1.11
C ALA A 117 -1.75 20.81 1.62
N THR A 118 -1.34 21.00 2.85
CA THR A 118 -1.25 22.33 3.49
C THR A 118 0.18 22.58 3.92
N ILE A 119 0.76 23.66 3.45
CA ILE A 119 2.06 24.17 3.93
C ILE A 119 1.78 25.17 5.03
N LYS A 120 2.42 25.02 6.17
CA LYS A 120 2.39 25.98 7.28
C LYS A 120 3.69 26.76 7.34
N VAL A 121 3.61 28.06 7.15
CA VAL A 121 4.75 28.99 7.20
C VAL A 121 4.97 29.45 8.63
N PRO A 122 6.19 29.39 9.19
CA PRO A 122 6.49 29.89 10.53
C PRO A 122 6.21 31.40 10.66
N ARG A 123 5.73 31.81 11.84
CA ARG A 123 5.54 33.25 12.15
C ARG A 123 6.86 34.05 12.24
N SER A 124 7.96 33.32 12.45
CA SER A 124 9.29 33.89 12.56
C SER A 124 9.92 34.28 11.22
N PHE A 125 9.31 33.90 10.11
CA PHE A 125 9.84 34.26 8.79
C PHE A 125 9.55 35.72 8.48
N ALA A 126 10.60 36.44 8.08
CA ALA A 126 10.48 37.84 7.64
C ALA A 126 9.80 37.93 6.26
N GLN A 127 9.29 39.10 5.93
CA GLN A 127 8.85 39.40 4.56
C GLN A 127 10.02 39.20 3.57
N GLU A 128 9.71 38.86 2.35
CA GLU A 128 10.67 38.64 1.27
C GLU A 128 11.62 37.44 1.52
N THR A 129 11.35 36.60 2.56
CA THR A 129 12.08 35.37 2.77
C THR A 129 11.73 34.39 1.66
N ALA A 130 12.75 33.90 0.94
CA ALA A 130 12.58 32.88 -0.06
C ALA A 130 12.13 31.56 0.58
N LEU A 131 11.12 30.92 0.00
CA LEU A 131 10.51 29.68 0.46
C LEU A 131 10.54 28.65 -0.70
N PRO A 132 11.70 28.05 -0.97
CA PRO A 132 11.77 26.94 -1.92
C PRO A 132 10.97 25.76 -1.41
N VAL A 133 10.17 25.15 -2.27
CA VAL A 133 9.39 23.95 -1.99
C VAL A 133 9.75 22.93 -3.07
N GLU A 134 10.26 21.80 -2.65
CA GLU A 134 10.49 20.66 -3.53
C GLU A 134 9.77 19.44 -2.97
N VAL A 135 9.26 18.61 -3.86
CA VAL A 135 8.65 17.32 -3.53
C VAL A 135 9.12 16.25 -4.48
N ALA A 136 9.66 15.18 -3.94
CA ALA A 136 9.90 13.95 -4.67
C ALA A 136 8.65 13.06 -4.53
N LEU A 137 8.00 12.79 -5.65
CA LEU A 137 6.82 11.95 -5.74
C LEU A 137 7.20 10.58 -6.26
N SER A 138 6.59 9.53 -5.73
CA SER A 138 6.62 8.17 -6.26
C SER A 138 5.22 7.58 -6.25
N TRP A 139 4.87 6.80 -7.28
CA TRP A 139 3.57 6.14 -7.40
C TRP A 139 3.67 4.93 -8.33
N LEU A 140 2.65 4.08 -8.29
CA LEU A 140 2.42 3.08 -9.31
C LEU A 140 1.32 3.57 -10.26
N VAL A 141 1.52 3.42 -11.55
CA VAL A 141 0.50 3.65 -12.58
C VAL A 141 0.27 2.36 -13.34
N CYS A 142 -0.98 2.00 -13.56
CA CYS A 142 -1.32 0.76 -14.25
C CYS A 142 -2.30 1.00 -15.40
N SER A 143 -2.19 0.16 -16.42
CA SER A 143 -3.21 -0.12 -17.41
C SER A 143 -3.83 -1.49 -17.12
N ASP A 144 -4.71 -1.98 -17.99
CA ASP A 144 -5.30 -3.32 -17.84
C ASP A 144 -4.27 -4.47 -17.93
N THR A 145 -3.06 -4.19 -18.43
CA THR A 145 -2.05 -5.23 -18.72
C THR A 145 -0.67 -4.95 -18.14
N LEU A 146 -0.36 -3.72 -17.76
CA LEU A 146 0.97 -3.32 -17.34
C LEU A 146 0.92 -2.33 -16.17
N CYS A 147 1.79 -2.52 -15.18
CA CYS A 147 2.03 -1.57 -14.10
C CYS A 147 3.46 -1.06 -14.15
N VAL A 148 3.62 0.26 -14.07
CA VAL A 148 4.91 0.95 -14.12
C VAL A 148 5.10 1.80 -12.87
N PRO A 149 6.19 1.61 -12.10
CA PRO A 149 6.55 2.54 -11.03
C PRO A 149 7.11 3.82 -11.64
N GLU A 150 6.51 4.95 -11.29
CA GLU A 150 6.92 6.26 -11.76
C GLU A 150 7.36 7.17 -10.62
N ARG A 151 8.16 8.17 -10.97
CA ARG A 151 8.64 9.20 -10.05
C ARG A 151 8.69 10.56 -10.74
N ALA A 152 8.48 11.61 -9.94
CA ALA A 152 8.69 12.99 -10.40
C ALA A 152 9.23 13.84 -9.25
N THR A 153 10.16 14.73 -9.55
CA THR A 153 10.53 15.80 -8.65
C THR A 153 9.92 17.09 -9.15
N LEU A 154 9.10 17.71 -8.31
CA LEU A 154 8.44 18.97 -8.61
C LEU A 154 8.98 20.04 -7.67
N SER A 155 9.30 21.22 -8.21
CA SER A 155 9.81 22.31 -7.43
C SER A 155 9.07 23.62 -7.71
N ALA A 156 8.97 24.47 -6.70
CA ALA A 156 8.43 25.81 -6.80
C ALA A 156 9.17 26.76 -5.87
N LYS A 157 9.21 28.04 -6.26
CA LYS A 157 9.70 29.11 -5.40
C LYS A 157 8.53 29.97 -4.96
N LEU A 158 8.31 30.02 -3.65
CA LEU A 158 7.40 30.95 -3.00
C LEU A 158 8.25 32.00 -2.26
N GLU A 159 7.63 33.09 -1.87
CA GLU A 159 8.25 34.15 -1.13
C GLU A 159 7.30 34.65 -0.05
N VAL A 160 7.76 34.78 1.18
CA VAL A 160 6.92 35.31 2.27
C VAL A 160 6.49 36.73 1.98
N GLY A 161 5.17 36.98 1.95
CA GLY A 161 4.66 38.26 1.45
C GLY A 161 3.24 38.61 1.91
N SER A 162 2.44 39.14 1.02
CA SER A 162 1.13 39.72 1.31
C SER A 162 -0.02 38.70 1.49
N GLY A 163 0.17 37.41 1.12
CA GLY A 163 -0.90 36.45 1.05
C GLY A 163 -1.83 36.61 -0.18
N ALA A 164 -1.42 37.42 -1.16
CA ALA A 164 -2.23 37.63 -2.35
C ALA A 164 -2.45 36.30 -3.11
N PRO A 165 -3.70 35.98 -3.52
CA PRO A 165 -3.98 34.75 -4.25
C PRO A 165 -3.25 34.71 -5.59
N ASP A 166 -2.69 33.53 -5.93
CA ASP A 166 -2.31 33.23 -7.31
C ASP A 166 -3.57 32.86 -8.10
N ALA A 167 -3.98 33.72 -9.03
CA ALA A 167 -5.26 33.57 -9.71
C ALA A 167 -5.45 32.24 -10.43
N ALA A 168 -4.39 31.62 -10.95
CA ALA A 168 -4.45 30.31 -11.61
C ALA A 168 -4.47 29.17 -10.58
N GLY A 169 -3.54 29.19 -9.64
CA GLY A 169 -3.42 28.19 -8.59
C GLY A 169 -4.61 28.18 -7.65
N ALA A 170 -5.12 29.36 -7.22
CA ALA A 170 -6.30 29.45 -6.38
C ALA A 170 -7.55 28.81 -7.04
N ARG A 171 -7.72 28.95 -8.35
CA ARG A 171 -8.80 28.26 -9.08
C ARG A 171 -8.66 26.73 -9.06
N ILE A 172 -7.43 26.24 -9.26
CA ILE A 172 -7.13 24.80 -9.20
C ILE A 172 -7.40 24.27 -7.79
N VAL A 173 -6.88 24.94 -6.76
CA VAL A 173 -7.10 24.56 -5.37
C VAL A 173 -8.58 24.57 -5.01
N ALA A 174 -9.33 25.62 -5.37
CA ALA A 174 -10.74 25.71 -5.11
C ALA A 174 -11.55 24.61 -5.85
N ALA A 175 -11.17 24.23 -7.05
CA ALA A 175 -11.79 23.11 -7.78
C ALA A 175 -11.52 21.79 -7.08
N ALA A 176 -10.28 21.54 -6.67
CA ALA A 176 -9.88 20.35 -5.93
C ALA A 176 -10.60 20.27 -4.56
N GLN A 177 -10.68 21.37 -3.81
CA GLN A 177 -11.41 21.42 -2.53
C GLN A 177 -12.89 21.04 -2.68
N ARG A 178 -13.54 21.46 -3.77
CA ARG A 178 -14.93 21.04 -4.06
C ARG A 178 -15.09 19.56 -4.39
N ALA A 179 -14.05 18.95 -4.94
CA ALA A 179 -14.01 17.52 -5.26
C ALA A 179 -13.66 16.63 -4.05
N MET A 180 -13.13 17.21 -2.97
CA MET A 180 -12.84 16.45 -1.75
C MET A 180 -14.11 15.93 -1.08
N PRO A 181 -14.03 14.75 -0.43
CA PRO A 181 -15.12 14.23 0.39
C PRO A 181 -15.52 15.22 1.48
N LYS A 182 -16.81 15.44 1.64
CA LYS A 182 -17.37 16.36 2.63
C LYS A 182 -17.39 15.71 4.02
N PRO A 183 -17.18 16.45 5.11
CA PRO A 183 -17.35 15.90 6.45
C PRO A 183 -18.73 15.27 6.65
N LEU A 184 -18.75 14.07 7.23
CA LEU A 184 -19.96 13.36 7.61
C LEU A 184 -19.84 12.96 9.09
N GLY A 185 -20.58 13.65 9.96
CA GLY A 185 -20.63 13.30 11.38
C GLY A 185 -21.68 12.24 11.67
N GLY A 186 -21.54 11.55 12.82
CA GLY A 186 -22.59 10.67 13.33
C GLY A 186 -22.72 9.30 12.63
N MET A 187 -21.70 8.85 11.90
CA MET A 187 -21.65 7.47 11.42
C MET A 187 -21.46 6.51 12.60
N THR A 188 -22.20 5.41 12.60
CA THR A 188 -22.05 4.32 13.55
C THR A 188 -21.51 3.07 12.87
N LEU A 189 -20.76 2.27 13.62
CA LEU A 189 -20.18 1.00 13.17
C LEU A 189 -20.46 -0.06 14.20
N THR A 190 -21.15 -1.12 13.80
CA THR A 190 -21.47 -2.26 14.66
C THR A 190 -21.04 -3.55 13.99
N ARG A 191 -20.78 -4.59 14.80
CA ARG A 191 -20.56 -5.95 14.33
C ARG A 191 -21.89 -6.69 14.42
N ASP A 192 -22.32 -7.34 13.32
CA ASP A 192 -23.48 -8.19 13.28
C ASP A 192 -23.08 -9.54 12.64
N GLY A 193 -22.86 -10.53 13.48
CA GLY A 193 -22.27 -11.79 13.06
C GLY A 193 -20.86 -11.60 12.49
N GLN A 194 -20.68 -12.00 11.24
CA GLN A 194 -19.41 -11.85 10.51
C GLN A 194 -19.34 -10.56 9.69
N ASP A 195 -20.36 -9.71 9.74
CA ASP A 195 -20.41 -8.49 8.95
C ASP A 195 -20.14 -7.24 9.77
N TRP A 196 -19.53 -6.25 9.14
CA TRP A 196 -19.58 -4.87 9.58
C TRP A 196 -20.86 -4.21 9.07
N VAL A 197 -21.53 -3.48 9.93
CA VAL A 197 -22.69 -2.65 9.60
C VAL A 197 -22.36 -1.19 9.87
N PHE A 198 -22.19 -0.44 8.79
CA PHE A 198 -21.97 1.00 8.82
C PHE A 198 -23.31 1.71 8.61
N SER A 199 -23.72 2.54 9.55
CA SER A 199 -24.93 3.33 9.42
C SER A 199 -24.60 4.81 9.41
N SER A 200 -24.98 5.47 8.33
CA SER A 200 -24.77 6.90 8.10
C SER A 200 -26.00 7.66 8.58
N PRO A 201 -25.84 8.90 9.07
CA PRO A 201 -26.99 9.80 9.24
C PRO A 201 -27.61 10.15 7.89
N SER A 202 -28.19 11.32 7.74
CA SER A 202 -28.78 11.75 6.47
C SER A 202 -27.71 12.00 5.39
N VAL A 203 -27.83 11.31 4.26
CA VAL A 203 -27.02 11.55 3.04
C VAL A 203 -27.94 11.65 1.83
N ALA A 204 -27.49 12.40 0.82
CA ALA A 204 -28.28 12.55 -0.42
C ALA A 204 -28.54 11.18 -1.07
N LYS A 205 -29.64 11.06 -1.84
CA LYS A 205 -29.94 9.82 -2.57
C LYS A 205 -28.76 9.43 -3.49
N GLY A 206 -28.40 8.14 -3.49
CA GLY A 206 -27.34 7.60 -4.31
C GLY A 206 -27.09 6.12 -4.04
N ASN A 207 -26.39 5.46 -4.94
CA ASN A 207 -25.88 4.11 -4.74
C ASN A 207 -24.46 4.23 -4.13
N TYR A 208 -24.38 4.13 -2.81
CA TYR A 208 -23.14 4.35 -2.07
C TYR A 208 -22.30 3.11 -1.96
N ARG A 209 -20.97 3.32 -2.05
CA ARG A 209 -19.94 2.37 -1.68
C ARG A 209 -19.03 3.00 -0.63
N LEU A 210 -18.59 2.18 0.30
CA LEU A 210 -17.65 2.58 1.33
C LEU A 210 -16.23 2.13 0.93
N PHE A 211 -15.27 3.02 1.07
CA PHE A 211 -13.85 2.82 0.79
C PHE A 211 -13.06 3.05 2.07
N PRO A 212 -12.44 2.03 2.67
CA PRO A 212 -11.62 2.20 3.87
C PRO A 212 -10.28 2.84 3.52
N GLU A 213 -9.80 3.78 4.34
CA GLU A 213 -8.45 4.34 4.21
C GLU A 213 -7.36 3.35 4.68
N GLN A 214 -7.73 2.37 5.49
CA GLN A 214 -6.84 1.34 6.02
C GLN A 214 -7.29 -0.03 5.56
N GLU A 215 -6.37 -0.89 5.24
CA GLU A 215 -6.61 -2.29 4.91
C GLU A 215 -7.15 -3.08 6.12
N GLY A 216 -7.66 -4.29 5.87
CA GLY A 216 -8.07 -5.24 6.91
C GLY A 216 -9.45 -5.00 7.54
N TRP A 217 -10.21 -4.01 7.09
CA TRP A 217 -11.61 -3.85 7.49
C TRP A 217 -12.52 -4.82 6.76
N PHE A 218 -12.36 -4.90 5.45
CA PHE A 218 -13.06 -5.82 4.54
C PHE A 218 -12.32 -5.88 3.20
N ASP A 219 -12.49 -6.98 2.49
CA ASP A 219 -11.92 -7.17 1.16
C ASP A 219 -12.44 -6.11 0.17
N ALA A 220 -11.56 -5.58 -0.67
CA ALA A 220 -11.91 -4.57 -1.66
C ALA A 220 -12.97 -5.07 -2.66
N ALA A 221 -12.97 -6.38 -2.99
CA ALA A 221 -13.96 -7.02 -3.85
C ALA A 221 -15.27 -7.34 -3.12
N ALA A 222 -15.31 -7.25 -1.79
CA ALA A 222 -16.48 -7.63 -1.00
C ALA A 222 -17.75 -6.92 -1.48
N GLN A 223 -18.82 -7.70 -1.57
CA GLN A 223 -20.15 -7.16 -1.86
C GLN A 223 -20.64 -6.30 -0.69
N GLN A 224 -21.02 -5.08 -0.97
CA GLN A 224 -21.61 -4.17 0.02
C GLN A 224 -23.11 -4.08 -0.21
N THR A 225 -23.87 -4.62 0.74
CA THR A 225 -25.34 -4.53 0.69
C THR A 225 -25.77 -3.19 1.27
N VAL A 226 -26.39 -2.37 0.42
CA VAL A 226 -26.87 -1.04 0.79
C VAL A 226 -28.37 -1.12 1.11
N SER A 227 -28.75 -0.67 2.28
CA SER A 227 -30.14 -0.50 2.69
C SER A 227 -30.40 0.97 3.04
N ARG A 228 -31.64 1.42 2.85
CA ARG A 228 -32.03 2.81 3.13
C ARG A 228 -33.30 2.84 3.94
N ASN A 229 -33.31 3.65 4.99
CA ASN A 229 -34.47 3.96 5.78
C ASN A 229 -34.61 5.47 5.88
N GLY A 230 -35.52 6.04 5.10
CA GLY A 230 -35.62 7.49 4.88
C GLY A 230 -34.30 8.03 4.27
N ASP A 231 -33.70 8.99 4.96
CA ASP A 231 -32.43 9.57 4.54
C ASP A 231 -31.19 8.81 5.09
N ARG A 232 -31.39 7.83 5.97
CA ARG A 232 -30.34 7.01 6.52
C ARG A 232 -29.91 5.95 5.51
N VAL A 233 -28.61 5.72 5.43
CA VAL A 233 -28.02 4.64 4.63
C VAL A 233 -27.25 3.71 5.56
N SER A 234 -27.53 2.41 5.45
CA SER A 234 -26.76 1.37 6.11
C SER A 234 -26.09 0.50 5.05
N LEU A 235 -24.81 0.25 5.26
CA LEU A 235 -24.00 -0.63 4.43
C LEU A 235 -23.55 -1.82 5.27
N ARG A 236 -23.84 -3.01 4.77
CA ARG A 236 -23.40 -4.27 5.34
C ARG A 236 -22.32 -4.85 4.44
N VAL A 237 -21.21 -5.25 5.03
CA VAL A 237 -20.05 -5.81 4.31
C VAL A 237 -19.40 -6.91 5.15
N PRO A 238 -19.05 -8.07 4.56
CA PRO A 238 -18.29 -9.11 5.25
C PRO A 238 -17.00 -8.55 5.80
N ALA A 239 -16.71 -8.83 7.07
CA ALA A 239 -15.50 -8.34 7.71
C ALA A 239 -14.32 -9.26 7.43
N GLU A 240 -13.15 -8.69 7.26
CA GLU A 240 -11.89 -9.39 7.13
C GLU A 240 -11.23 -9.57 8.51
N GLY A 241 -11.85 -10.43 9.36
CA GLY A 241 -11.33 -10.68 10.70
C GLY A 241 -11.70 -9.64 11.75
N ALA A 242 -10.76 -9.33 12.66
CA ALA A 242 -10.92 -8.31 13.69
C ALA A 242 -10.69 -6.91 13.10
N ALA A 243 -11.25 -5.88 13.76
CA ALA A 243 -10.99 -4.49 13.34
C ALA A 243 -9.48 -4.18 13.41
N PRO A 244 -8.85 -3.66 12.33
CA PRO A 244 -7.42 -3.37 12.30
C PRO A 244 -7.05 -2.15 13.16
N ALA A 245 -8.03 -1.28 13.46
CA ALA A 245 -7.85 -0.06 14.26
C ALA A 245 -9.09 0.25 15.10
N ASN A 246 -8.91 1.07 16.14
CA ASN A 246 -10.00 1.47 17.04
C ASN A 246 -11.00 2.45 16.39
N VAL A 247 -10.65 3.01 15.24
CA VAL A 247 -11.48 3.96 14.50
C VAL A 247 -11.41 3.61 13.03
N PHE A 248 -12.56 3.31 12.45
CA PHE A 248 -12.70 3.27 11.00
C PHE A 248 -12.57 4.66 10.43
N ARG A 249 -11.78 4.80 9.39
CA ARG A 249 -11.71 5.97 8.53
C ARG A 249 -11.85 5.53 7.08
N GLY A 250 -12.55 6.33 6.30
CA GLY A 250 -12.78 6.02 4.89
C GLY A 250 -13.63 7.05 4.20
N VAL A 251 -14.07 6.72 3.01
CA VAL A 251 -14.92 7.56 2.17
C VAL A 251 -16.17 6.80 1.77
N LEU A 252 -17.31 7.41 2.00
CA LEU A 252 -18.61 6.96 1.48
C LEU A 252 -18.88 7.73 0.19
N ALA A 253 -18.88 7.05 -0.96
CA ALA A 253 -19.02 7.71 -2.26
C ALA A 253 -20.15 7.14 -3.12
N SER A 254 -20.75 8.02 -3.94
CA SER A 254 -21.76 7.68 -4.96
C SER A 254 -21.69 8.69 -6.11
N GLY A 255 -21.07 8.33 -7.22
CA GLY A 255 -20.80 9.23 -8.32
C GLY A 255 -19.96 10.44 -7.85
N THR A 256 -20.47 11.64 -8.07
CA THR A 256 -19.79 12.89 -7.64
C THR A 256 -20.00 13.26 -6.18
N LYS A 257 -20.83 12.51 -5.44
CA LYS A 257 -21.10 12.75 -4.03
C LYS A 257 -20.18 11.89 -3.19
N SER A 258 -19.42 12.50 -2.29
CA SER A 258 -18.53 11.78 -1.40
C SER A 258 -18.48 12.44 -0.02
N TYR A 259 -18.31 11.59 1.00
CA TYR A 259 -18.30 12.00 2.40
C TYR A 259 -17.16 11.28 3.15
N LEU A 260 -16.49 12.01 4.04
CA LEU A 260 -15.55 11.42 4.99
C LEU A 260 -16.32 10.60 6.01
N ALA A 261 -16.04 9.31 6.05
CA ALA A 261 -16.64 8.35 6.97
C ALA A 261 -15.67 8.08 8.12
N SER A 262 -16.14 8.27 9.36
CA SER A 262 -15.38 7.93 10.56
C SER A 262 -16.31 7.36 11.61
N ALA A 263 -15.99 6.19 12.15
CA ALA A 263 -16.77 5.54 13.18
C ALA A 263 -15.91 4.68 14.10
N ARG A 264 -16.27 4.60 15.37
CA ARG A 264 -15.70 3.61 16.31
C ARG A 264 -16.56 2.36 16.30
N PRO A 265 -15.98 1.16 16.26
CA PRO A 265 -16.73 -0.05 16.47
C PRO A 265 -17.41 0.00 17.85
N VAL A 266 -18.73 -0.18 17.88
CA VAL A 266 -19.48 -0.35 19.10
C VAL A 266 -19.68 -1.84 19.28
N ALA A 267 -19.33 -2.40 20.45
CA ALA A 267 -19.65 -3.78 20.78
C ALA A 267 -21.15 -3.95 20.66
N SER A 268 -21.61 -4.92 19.85
CA SER A 268 -23.00 -5.31 19.86
C SER A 268 -23.34 -5.77 21.27
N SER A 269 -24.17 -5.02 21.97
CA SER A 269 -24.83 -5.57 23.14
C SER A 269 -25.69 -6.73 22.64
N LEU A 270 -25.18 -7.95 22.77
CA LEU A 270 -26.04 -9.12 22.69
C LEU A 270 -27.12 -8.87 23.72
N SER A 271 -28.33 -8.57 23.29
CA SER A 271 -29.50 -8.65 24.14
C SER A 271 -29.52 -10.10 24.63
N VAL A 272 -29.05 -10.30 25.84
CA VAL A 272 -29.32 -11.53 26.58
C VAL A 272 -30.83 -11.54 26.70
N VAL A 273 -31.48 -12.29 25.82
CA VAL A 273 -32.86 -12.70 26.03
C VAL A 273 -32.81 -13.49 27.34
N GLN A 274 -33.13 -12.82 28.44
CA GLN A 274 -33.39 -13.50 29.70
C GLN A 274 -34.53 -14.47 29.40
N ALA A 275 -34.17 -15.75 29.41
CA ALA A 275 -35.18 -16.78 29.45
C ALA A 275 -36.11 -16.51 30.66
N PRO A 276 -37.41 -16.62 30.52
CA PRO A 276 -38.33 -16.41 31.64
C PRO A 276 -38.00 -17.38 32.73
N THR A 277 -37.57 -16.89 33.89
CA THR A 277 -37.40 -17.64 35.11
C THR A 277 -38.79 -18.17 35.51
N GLN A 278 -39.07 -19.41 35.19
CA GLN A 278 -40.21 -20.11 35.78
C GLN A 278 -39.81 -20.42 37.20
N SER A 279 -40.40 -19.66 38.12
CA SER A 279 -40.40 -19.99 39.55
C SER A 279 -41.29 -21.22 39.73
N THR A 280 -40.69 -22.38 39.85
CA THR A 280 -41.38 -23.58 40.31
C THR A 280 -41.11 -23.69 41.81
N ASP A 281 -42.12 -23.36 42.56
CA ASP A 281 -42.28 -23.64 43.98
C ASP A 281 -42.35 -25.17 44.13
N LEU A 282 -41.43 -25.79 44.84
CA LEU A 282 -41.48 -27.19 45.24
C LEU A 282 -41.11 -27.30 46.71
N SER A 283 -42.14 -27.19 47.53
CA SER A 283 -42.20 -27.90 48.81
C SER A 283 -42.55 -29.36 48.56
N GLY A 284 -41.85 -30.33 49.15
CA GLY A 284 -42.27 -31.73 49.21
C GLY A 284 -41.09 -32.71 49.15
N ASP A 285 -40.67 -33.03 50.26
CA ASP A 285 -40.17 -34.22 50.94
C ASP A 285 -40.11 -35.57 50.16
N GLU A 286 -39.19 -36.42 50.64
CA GLU A 286 -38.99 -37.85 50.55
C GLU A 286 -37.95 -38.46 49.64
N THR A 287 -36.87 -38.80 50.28
CA THR A 287 -36.12 -40.07 50.28
C THR A 287 -36.51 -41.14 49.25
N ARG A 288 -35.60 -41.52 48.33
CA ARG A 288 -35.30 -42.94 48.06
C ARG A 288 -34.18 -43.14 47.06
N ALA A 289 -33.19 -43.88 47.52
CA ALA A 289 -32.33 -44.88 46.90
C ALA A 289 -31.90 -44.77 45.40
N ARG A 290 -30.59 -44.64 45.23
CA ARG A 290 -29.78 -44.97 44.05
C ARG A 290 -30.04 -46.42 43.55
N PRO A 291 -29.98 -46.70 42.27
CA PRO A 291 -28.94 -47.63 41.82
C PRO A 291 -28.09 -47.06 40.67
N GLU A 292 -26.86 -47.41 40.82
CA GLU A 292 -25.72 -47.42 39.93
C GLU A 292 -26.04 -48.04 38.57
N GLN A 293 -25.82 -47.31 37.47
CA GLN A 293 -25.76 -47.90 36.13
C GLN A 293 -24.51 -47.48 35.42
N THR A 294 -23.69 -48.45 35.12
CA THR A 294 -22.48 -48.53 34.34
C THR A 294 -22.65 -47.96 32.92
N PRO A 295 -21.70 -47.21 32.35
CA PRO A 295 -21.78 -46.80 30.95
C PRO A 295 -21.40 -47.95 30.01
N SER A 296 -22.28 -48.20 29.07
CA SER A 296 -22.03 -49.10 27.93
C SER A 296 -21.29 -48.34 26.80
N PRO A 297 -20.35 -49.00 26.10
CA PRO A 297 -19.53 -48.30 25.09
C PRO A 297 -20.28 -48.08 23.77
N ALA A 298 -20.30 -46.87 23.30
CA ALA A 298 -20.78 -46.51 21.98
C ALA A 298 -19.80 -47.00 20.90
N MET A 299 -20.37 -47.66 19.89
CA MET A 299 -19.69 -48.18 18.71
C MET A 299 -19.01 -47.03 17.92
N VAL A 300 -17.72 -47.23 17.67
CA VAL A 300 -16.95 -46.43 16.69
C VAL A 300 -17.17 -47.05 15.33
N GLU A 301 -17.81 -46.29 14.46
CA GLU A 301 -17.96 -46.62 13.06
C GLU A 301 -16.65 -46.27 12.31
N THR A 302 -15.97 -47.31 11.85
CA THR A 302 -14.70 -47.21 11.14
C THR A 302 -14.96 -46.81 9.69
N VAL A 303 -14.63 -45.58 9.32
CA VAL A 303 -14.53 -45.17 7.93
C VAL A 303 -13.15 -45.60 7.42
N ALA A 304 -13.12 -46.51 6.45
CA ALA A 304 -11.92 -46.97 5.78
C ALA A 304 -11.25 -45.82 5.02
N GLY A 305 -10.17 -45.31 5.55
CA GLY A 305 -9.23 -44.43 4.86
C GLY A 305 -8.24 -45.30 4.07
N THR A 306 -8.12 -45.00 2.81
CA THR A 306 -7.19 -45.61 1.86
C THR A 306 -5.75 -45.35 2.32
N GLU A 307 -5.11 -46.40 2.79
CA GLU A 307 -3.72 -46.46 3.20
C GLU A 307 -2.82 -46.39 1.97
N SER A 308 -2.18 -45.22 1.73
CA SER A 308 -1.08 -45.15 0.77
C SER A 308 0.12 -45.86 1.38
N ALA A 309 0.49 -46.94 0.76
CA ALA A 309 1.66 -47.74 1.09
C ALA A 309 2.92 -46.89 1.15
N VAL A 310 3.49 -46.76 2.33
CA VAL A 310 4.86 -46.31 2.55
C VAL A 310 5.77 -47.42 2.04
N ALA A 311 6.46 -47.14 0.92
CA ALA A 311 7.49 -48.00 0.39
C ALA A 311 8.66 -48.06 1.35
N ASP A 312 9.05 -49.25 1.73
CA ASP A 312 10.24 -49.62 2.50
C ASP A 312 11.49 -48.94 1.90
N PRO A 313 12.41 -48.41 2.68
CA PRO A 313 13.66 -47.82 2.15
C PRO A 313 14.55 -48.96 1.63
N SER A 314 14.63 -49.04 0.30
CA SER A 314 15.63 -49.84 -0.39
C SER A 314 17.05 -49.42 0.02
N PRO A 315 17.99 -50.38 0.19
CA PRO A 315 19.34 -50.04 0.68
C PRO A 315 20.04 -49.08 -0.25
N ALA A 316 20.65 -48.07 0.38
CA ALA A 316 21.40 -47.00 -0.27
C ALA A 316 22.40 -47.60 -1.30
N GLN A 317 22.11 -47.43 -2.57
CA GLN A 317 23.07 -47.66 -3.62
C GLN A 317 24.16 -46.61 -3.51
N ALA A 318 25.40 -47.07 -3.37
CA ALA A 318 26.58 -46.21 -3.36
C ALA A 318 26.61 -45.38 -4.65
N VAL A 319 26.35 -44.07 -4.55
CA VAL A 319 26.38 -43.15 -5.68
C VAL A 319 27.84 -43.16 -6.20
N SER A 320 28.06 -43.63 -7.44
CA SER A 320 29.36 -43.60 -8.07
C SER A 320 29.87 -42.14 -8.12
N GLY A 321 31.18 -41.93 -7.86
CA GLY A 321 31.80 -40.61 -7.80
C GLY A 321 31.51 -39.72 -9.05
N ASP A 322 31.25 -40.36 -10.19
CA ASP A 322 30.92 -39.64 -11.43
C ASP A 322 29.51 -39.09 -11.44
N VAL A 323 28.52 -39.75 -10.84
CA VAL A 323 27.15 -39.24 -10.69
C VAL A 323 27.13 -38.04 -9.73
N LEU A 324 27.93 -38.10 -8.65
CA LEU A 324 28.07 -36.99 -7.71
C LEU A 324 28.71 -35.76 -8.38
N ARG A 325 29.74 -35.97 -9.22
CA ARG A 325 30.38 -34.87 -9.97
C ARG A 325 29.46 -34.23 -10.98
N ILE A 326 28.66 -34.99 -11.71
CA ILE A 326 27.65 -34.48 -12.68
C ILE A 326 26.58 -33.72 -11.94
N ALA A 327 26.09 -34.21 -10.80
CA ALA A 327 25.09 -33.53 -9.99
C ALA A 327 25.62 -32.20 -9.40
N LEU A 328 26.86 -32.19 -8.92
CA LEU A 328 27.53 -30.96 -8.44
C LEU A 328 27.73 -29.93 -9.54
N MET A 329 28.20 -30.37 -10.72
CA MET A 329 28.36 -29.48 -11.89
C MET A 329 27.02 -28.93 -12.36
N GLY A 330 25.96 -29.75 -12.38
CA GLY A 330 24.59 -29.34 -12.72
C GLY A 330 24.03 -28.32 -11.72
N ALA A 331 24.23 -28.53 -10.42
CA ALA A 331 23.81 -27.60 -9.38
C ALA A 331 24.55 -26.25 -9.46
N LEU A 332 25.86 -26.28 -9.75
CA LEU A 332 26.67 -25.08 -9.89
C LEU A 332 26.29 -24.29 -11.15
N LEU A 333 26.04 -24.97 -12.26
CA LEU A 333 25.60 -24.35 -13.51
C LEU A 333 24.16 -23.79 -13.38
N GLY A 334 23.26 -24.51 -12.72
CA GLY A 334 21.90 -24.05 -12.42
C GLY A 334 21.87 -22.84 -11.51
N GLY A 335 22.70 -22.82 -10.46
CA GLY A 335 22.85 -21.68 -9.57
C GLY A 335 23.41 -20.45 -10.29
N LEU A 336 24.40 -20.64 -11.19
CA LEU A 336 24.94 -19.56 -12.01
C LEU A 336 23.89 -19.00 -12.99
N LEU A 337 23.09 -19.85 -13.63
CA LEU A 337 22.00 -19.45 -14.53
C LEU A 337 20.90 -18.69 -13.79
N LEU A 338 20.52 -19.11 -12.59
CA LEU A 338 19.54 -18.41 -11.76
C LEU A 338 20.03 -17.03 -11.31
N ASN A 339 21.34 -16.88 -11.02
CA ASN A 339 21.94 -15.59 -10.70
C ASN A 339 22.08 -14.65 -11.91
N LEU A 340 22.02 -15.17 -13.14
CA LEU A 340 22.05 -14.36 -14.37
C LEU A 340 20.67 -13.80 -14.73
N MET A 341 19.57 -14.22 -14.05
CA MET A 341 18.25 -13.67 -14.29
C MET A 341 18.20 -12.19 -13.85
N PRO A 342 17.63 -11.30 -14.67
CA PRO A 342 17.66 -9.84 -14.44
C PRO A 342 16.96 -9.38 -13.15
N CYS A 343 16.23 -10.27 -12.47
CA CYS A 343 15.51 -9.96 -11.23
C CYS A 343 16.40 -9.93 -9.97
N VAL A 344 17.55 -10.62 -9.95
CA VAL A 344 18.45 -10.71 -8.79
C VAL A 344 19.56 -9.66 -8.85
N PHE A 345 19.96 -9.26 -10.06
CA PHE A 345 21.02 -8.28 -10.29
C PHE A 345 20.78 -6.91 -9.63
N PRO A 346 19.56 -6.30 -9.64
CA PRO A 346 19.31 -5.03 -8.96
C PRO A 346 19.49 -5.09 -7.44
N ILE A 347 19.14 -6.21 -6.81
CA ILE A 347 19.27 -6.38 -5.35
C ILE A 347 20.73 -6.51 -4.94
N LEU A 348 21.52 -7.27 -5.70
CA LEU A 348 22.94 -7.43 -5.46
C LEU A 348 23.74 -6.14 -5.71
N SER A 349 23.37 -5.37 -6.75
CA SER A 349 24.02 -4.10 -7.06
C SER A 349 23.74 -3.02 -6.01
N LEU A 350 22.51 -2.93 -5.48
CA LEU A 350 22.17 -2.02 -4.39
C LEU A 350 22.92 -2.39 -3.09
N LYS A 351 23.06 -3.68 -2.79
CA LYS A 351 23.80 -4.15 -1.63
C LYS A 351 25.31 -3.93 -1.78
N ALA A 352 25.87 -4.15 -2.98
CA ALA A 352 27.28 -3.83 -3.27
C ALA A 352 27.57 -2.33 -3.16
N LEU A 353 26.61 -1.48 -3.60
CA LEU A 353 26.73 -0.02 -3.47
C LEU A 353 26.65 0.44 -2.00
N SER A 354 25.81 -0.19 -1.20
CA SER A 354 25.72 0.03 0.25
C SER A 354 27.02 -0.34 0.97
N LEU A 355 27.62 -1.49 0.64
CA LEU A 355 28.91 -1.92 1.15
C LEU A 355 30.07 -1.00 0.70
N ALA A 356 30.03 -0.49 -0.52
CA ALA A 356 31.00 0.47 -1.02
C ALA A 356 30.89 1.85 -0.36
N LYS A 357 29.67 2.28 0.04
CA LYS A 357 29.44 3.51 0.81
C LYS A 357 29.85 3.40 2.28
N SER A 358 29.84 2.20 2.85
CA SER A 358 30.29 1.91 4.23
C SER A 358 31.83 1.80 4.34
N GLY A 359 32.56 2.15 3.30
CA GLY A 359 33.98 1.95 3.07
C GLY A 359 34.93 2.64 4.06
N GLY A 360 34.93 2.19 5.31
CA GLY A 360 35.87 2.62 6.33
C GLY A 360 36.46 1.49 7.17
N ASP A 361 35.80 0.34 7.32
CA ASP A 361 36.29 -0.75 8.15
C ASP A 361 36.17 -2.12 7.46
N PRO A 362 37.29 -2.71 6.99
CA PRO A 362 37.29 -4.01 6.31
C PRO A 362 36.90 -5.20 7.22
N ARG A 363 36.89 -5.02 8.55
CA ARG A 363 36.41 -6.05 9.48
C ARG A 363 34.89 -6.09 9.59
N ALA A 364 34.23 -4.95 9.62
CA ALA A 364 32.77 -4.87 9.62
C ALA A 364 32.15 -5.47 8.33
N ALA A 365 32.75 -5.18 7.18
CA ALA A 365 32.31 -5.73 5.89
C ALA A 365 32.47 -7.26 5.79
N ARG A 366 33.49 -7.85 6.43
CA ARG A 366 33.68 -9.31 6.46
C ARG A 366 32.67 -10.01 7.37
N VAL A 367 32.32 -9.43 8.51
CA VAL A 367 31.33 -9.98 9.45
C VAL A 367 29.94 -9.95 8.86
N GLU A 368 29.59 -8.86 8.20
CA GLU A 368 28.28 -8.70 7.53
C GLU A 368 28.16 -9.63 6.30
N GLY A 369 29.23 -9.78 5.52
CA GLY A 369 29.29 -10.72 4.40
C GLY A 369 29.22 -12.19 4.83
N ALA A 370 29.88 -12.55 5.94
CA ALA A 370 29.82 -13.90 6.49
C ALA A 370 28.45 -14.24 7.09
N GLY A 371 27.78 -13.28 7.74
CA GLY A 371 26.40 -13.44 8.23
C GLY A 371 25.39 -13.70 7.11
N TYR A 372 25.59 -13.05 5.97
CA TYR A 372 24.72 -13.24 4.80
C TYR A 372 24.97 -14.57 4.06
N ALA A 373 26.18 -15.10 4.11
CA ALA A 373 26.54 -16.38 3.49
C ALA A 373 26.13 -17.60 4.35
N ALA A 374 25.87 -17.38 5.62
CA ALA A 374 25.47 -18.44 6.58
C ALA A 374 23.94 -18.61 6.71
N GLY A 375 23.11 -17.77 6.03
CA GLY A 375 21.64 -17.82 6.05
C GLY A 375 21.10 -16.85 7.03
#